data_093f6b58893575bd8368d67ed5227a71
#
_entry.id   093f6b58893575bd8368d67ed5227a71
#
_cell.length_a   1.000
_cell.length_b   1.000
_cell.length_c   1.000
_cell.angle_alpha   90.00
_cell.angle_beta   90.00
_cell.angle_gamma   90.00
#
_symmetry.space_group_name_H-M   'P 1'
#
loop_
_entity.id
_entity.type
_entity.pdbx_description
1 polymer ?
#
loop_
_entity_poly.entity_id
_entity_poly.type
_entity_poly.pdbx_seq_one_letter_code
_entity_poly.pdbx_strand_id
1 'polypeptide(L)'
;MKKLILILLSALMFTGCAGASNHQTHTYRQITMDEAVTMMAQEADYIILDVRRPDEFAEGHIPNAINVANEIIGTADIPELPDKEQLIMVYCRSGRRSKEASEKLVKLGYTNIVEFGGILDWTGEIVTE
;
A
#
# COMPACT_ATOMS: atom_id res chain seq x y z
N MET A 1 -40.44 -62.72 19.82
CA MET A 1 -39.49 -61.92 20.61
C MET A 1 -38.72 -60.99 19.64
N LYS A 2 -39.12 -59.78 19.61
CA LYS A 2 -38.47 -58.77 18.75
C LYS A 2 -37.61 -57.92 19.65
N LYS A 3 -36.29 -58.01 19.50
CA LYS A 3 -35.35 -57.13 20.20
C LYS A 3 -35.28 -55.80 19.44
N LEU A 4 -35.76 -54.75 20.02
CA LEU A 4 -35.60 -53.41 19.53
C LEU A 4 -34.18 -52.93 19.81
N ILE A 5 -33.41 -52.78 18.78
CA ILE A 5 -32.05 -52.15 18.90
C ILE A 5 -32.28 -50.67 18.77
N LEU A 6 -32.13 -49.96 19.86
CA LEU A 6 -32.15 -48.52 19.91
C LEU A 6 -30.76 -48.06 19.48
N ILE A 7 -30.64 -47.58 18.26
CA ILE A 7 -29.42 -46.95 17.82
C ILE A 7 -29.46 -45.49 18.31
N LEU A 8 -28.68 -45.23 19.33
CA LEU A 8 -28.43 -43.87 19.78
C LEU A 8 -27.52 -43.19 18.77
N LEU A 9 -28.11 -42.35 17.95
CA LEU A 9 -27.34 -41.47 17.07
C LEU A 9 -26.89 -40.29 17.93
N SER A 10 -25.66 -40.36 18.44
CA SER A 10 -25.03 -39.20 19.07
C SER A 10 -24.61 -38.21 17.97
N ALA A 11 -25.42 -37.20 17.78
CA ALA A 11 -25.07 -36.07 16.97
C ALA A 11 -23.95 -35.30 17.68
N LEU A 12 -22.71 -35.50 17.20
CA LEU A 12 -21.59 -34.70 17.63
C LEU A 12 -21.75 -33.32 16.98
N MET A 13 -22.30 -32.41 17.75
CA MET A 13 -22.32 -31.00 17.38
C MET A 13 -20.88 -30.45 17.47
N PHE A 14 -20.19 -30.43 16.37
CA PHE A 14 -18.94 -29.63 16.23
C PHE A 14 -19.34 -28.15 16.14
N THR A 15 -19.43 -27.49 17.27
CA THR A 15 -19.42 -26.04 17.32
C THR A 15 -17.97 -25.59 17.15
N GLY A 16 -17.54 -25.57 15.92
CA GLY A 16 -16.28 -24.92 15.56
C GLY A 16 -16.47 -23.43 15.57
N CYS A 17 -16.29 -22.79 16.72
CA CYS A 17 -16.03 -21.36 16.77
C CYS A 17 -14.64 -21.11 16.21
N ALA A 18 -14.50 -21.09 14.89
CA ALA A 18 -13.34 -20.54 14.26
C ALA A 18 -13.48 -19.02 14.29
N GLY A 19 -13.10 -18.42 15.39
CA GLY A 19 -12.83 -16.99 15.47
C GLY A 19 -11.52 -16.71 14.71
N ALA A 20 -11.54 -16.85 13.39
CA ALA A 20 -10.50 -16.32 12.57
C ALA A 20 -10.70 -14.81 12.51
N SER A 21 -10.06 -14.08 13.41
CA SER A 21 -9.82 -12.67 13.18
C SER A 21 -8.94 -12.59 11.94
N ASN A 22 -9.56 -12.28 10.80
CA ASN A 22 -8.86 -11.88 9.61
C ASN A 22 -8.17 -10.55 9.92
N HIS A 23 -7.01 -10.61 10.56
CA HIS A 23 -6.03 -9.56 10.48
C HIS A 23 -5.48 -9.62 9.06
N GLN A 24 -6.19 -9.01 8.12
CA GLN A 24 -5.58 -8.65 6.87
C GLN A 24 -4.51 -7.63 7.21
N THR A 25 -3.28 -8.11 7.35
CA THR A 25 -2.12 -7.25 7.35
C THR A 25 -2.01 -6.70 5.93
N HIS A 26 -2.56 -5.50 5.73
CA HIS A 26 -2.32 -4.78 4.50
C HIS A 26 -0.83 -4.50 4.42
N THR A 27 -0.22 -4.93 3.33
CA THR A 27 1.17 -4.63 3.01
C THR A 27 1.20 -3.77 1.76
N TYR A 28 2.27 -3.03 1.57
CA TYR A 28 2.50 -2.37 0.31
C TYR A 28 3.12 -3.35 -0.69
N ARG A 29 2.94 -3.08 -1.98
CA ARG A 29 3.60 -3.83 -3.06
C ARG A 29 4.89 -3.12 -3.46
N GLN A 30 5.93 -3.89 -3.73
CA GLN A 30 7.16 -3.39 -4.35
C GLN A 30 7.17 -3.79 -5.82
N ILE A 31 7.42 -2.83 -6.70
CA ILE A 31 7.57 -3.05 -8.13
C ILE A 31 8.86 -2.40 -8.63
N THR A 32 9.30 -2.82 -9.79
CA THR A 32 10.46 -2.21 -10.46
C THR A 32 10.07 -0.86 -11.09
N MET A 33 11.09 -0.08 -11.45
CA MET A 33 10.87 1.18 -12.17
C MET A 33 10.16 0.95 -13.51
N ASP A 34 10.53 -0.09 -14.25
CA ASP A 34 9.88 -0.43 -15.52
C ASP A 34 8.42 -0.83 -15.34
N GLU A 35 8.12 -1.60 -14.30
CA GLU A 35 6.75 -1.95 -13.94
C GLU A 35 5.93 -0.70 -13.54
N ALA A 36 6.55 0.26 -12.85
CA ALA A 36 5.91 1.52 -12.50
C ALA A 36 5.54 2.33 -13.74
N VAL A 37 6.44 2.46 -14.70
CA VAL A 37 6.16 3.15 -15.97
C VAL A 37 5.00 2.48 -16.71
N THR A 38 4.97 1.17 -16.76
CA THR A 38 3.87 0.41 -17.38
C THR A 38 2.55 0.65 -16.63
N MET A 39 2.58 0.64 -15.30
CA MET A 39 1.40 0.90 -14.48
C MET A 39 0.85 2.31 -14.71
N MET A 40 1.72 3.31 -14.76
CA MET A 40 1.33 4.71 -15.05
C MET A 40 0.68 4.86 -16.43
N ALA A 41 1.10 4.05 -17.41
CA ALA A 41 0.50 4.07 -18.74
C ALA A 41 -0.86 3.37 -18.80
N GLN A 42 -1.12 2.42 -17.94
CA GLN A 42 -2.33 1.58 -17.93
C GLN A 42 -3.42 2.08 -16.98
N GLU A 43 -3.03 2.69 -15.86
CA GLU A 43 -3.96 3.18 -14.84
C GLU A 43 -4.38 4.62 -15.14
N ALA A 44 -5.66 4.91 -14.89
CA ALA A 44 -6.22 6.25 -15.14
C ALA A 44 -6.26 7.11 -13.86
N ASP A 45 -6.31 6.48 -12.70
CA ASP A 45 -6.51 7.17 -11.41
C ASP A 45 -5.47 6.69 -10.41
N TYR A 46 -4.37 7.41 -10.33
CA TYR A 46 -3.29 7.16 -9.39
C TYR A 46 -2.64 8.48 -8.94
N ILE A 47 -2.02 8.43 -7.77
CA ILE A 47 -1.18 9.51 -7.26
C ILE A 47 0.27 9.05 -7.27
N ILE A 48 1.17 9.88 -7.78
CA ILE A 48 2.61 9.69 -7.61
C ILE A 48 3.03 10.50 -6.39
N LEU A 49 3.59 9.83 -5.40
CA LEU A 49 3.98 10.43 -4.13
C LEU A 49 5.51 10.45 -3.99
N ASP A 50 6.06 11.64 -4.02
CA ASP A 50 7.47 11.89 -3.72
C ASP A 50 7.61 12.12 -2.21
N VAL A 51 8.33 11.22 -1.53
CA VAL A 51 8.52 11.28 -0.08
C VAL A 51 9.89 11.84 0.32
N ARG A 52 10.57 12.49 -0.64
CA ARG A 52 11.80 13.23 -0.36
C ARG A 52 11.50 14.55 0.35
N ARG A 53 12.53 15.24 0.79
CA ARG A 53 12.37 16.58 1.37
C ARG A 53 11.82 17.57 0.34
N PRO A 54 11.15 18.63 0.79
CA PRO A 54 10.63 19.68 -0.12
C PRO A 54 11.71 20.33 -1.00
N ASP A 55 12.92 20.51 -0.49
CA ASP A 55 14.04 21.07 -1.26
C ASP A 55 14.48 20.14 -2.40
N GLU A 56 14.52 18.83 -2.15
CA GLU A 56 14.81 17.84 -3.20
C GLU A 56 13.73 17.82 -4.29
N PHE A 57 12.46 17.87 -3.87
CA PHE A 57 11.32 17.94 -4.78
C PHE A 57 11.36 19.18 -5.67
N ALA A 58 11.69 20.33 -5.11
CA ALA A 58 11.79 21.59 -5.84
C ALA A 58 12.91 21.60 -6.89
N GLU A 59 13.99 20.87 -6.64
CA GLU A 59 15.11 20.73 -7.60
C GLU A 59 14.74 19.89 -8.83
N GLY A 60 13.74 19.06 -8.72
CA GLY A 60 13.26 18.21 -9.81
C GLY A 60 12.52 16.98 -9.30
N HIS A 61 11.39 16.66 -9.94
CA HIS A 61 10.54 15.53 -9.56
C HIS A 61 9.88 14.92 -10.81
N ILE A 62 9.32 13.75 -10.62
CA ILE A 62 8.54 13.08 -11.67
C ILE A 62 7.28 13.91 -11.97
N PRO A 63 6.94 14.13 -13.24
CA PRO A 63 5.76 14.92 -13.61
C PRO A 63 4.50 14.44 -12.88
N ASN A 64 3.68 15.36 -12.42
CA ASN A 64 2.45 15.15 -11.66
C ASN A 64 2.63 14.60 -10.24
N ALA A 65 3.86 14.38 -9.78
CA ALA A 65 4.09 13.95 -8.41
C ALA A 65 3.69 15.05 -7.42
N ILE A 66 3.15 14.64 -6.29
CA ILE A 66 2.97 15.49 -5.12
C ILE A 66 4.04 15.15 -4.08
N ASN A 67 4.35 16.09 -3.20
CA ASN A 67 5.37 15.90 -2.19
C ASN A 67 4.78 15.86 -0.78
N VAL A 68 5.01 14.75 -0.10
CA VAL A 68 4.80 14.62 1.35
C VAL A 68 6.02 13.93 1.92
N ALA A 69 6.87 14.68 2.62
CA ALA A 69 8.14 14.17 3.10
C ALA A 69 7.95 13.00 4.08
N ASN A 70 8.80 11.97 3.95
CA ASN A 70 8.76 10.79 4.82
C ASN A 70 8.74 11.17 6.31
N GLU A 71 9.49 12.21 6.71
CA GLU A 71 9.62 12.65 8.10
C GLU A 71 8.30 13.14 8.71
N ILE A 72 7.37 13.63 7.89
CA ILE A 72 6.06 14.11 8.38
C ILE A 72 4.94 13.07 8.26
N ILE A 73 5.18 11.95 7.59
CA ILE A 73 4.24 10.84 7.58
C ILE A 73 4.37 10.12 8.92
N GLY A 74 3.33 10.20 9.72
CA GLY A 74 3.36 9.66 11.07
C GLY A 74 2.02 9.10 11.50
N THR A 75 1.37 9.76 12.46
CA THR A 75 0.13 9.30 13.09
C THR A 75 -1.10 10.12 12.71
N ALA A 76 -0.89 11.26 12.07
CA ALA A 76 -1.97 12.13 11.65
C ALA A 76 -2.43 11.83 10.22
N ASP A 77 -3.68 12.13 9.92
CA ASP A 77 -4.19 12.08 8.56
C ASP A 77 -3.42 13.05 7.66
N ILE A 78 -3.27 12.66 6.40
CA ILE A 78 -2.57 13.43 5.38
C ILE A 78 -3.62 14.09 4.48
N PRO A 79 -3.80 15.44 4.56
CA PRO A 79 -4.84 16.13 3.79
C PRO A 79 -4.72 15.94 2.28
N GLU A 80 -3.51 15.80 1.75
CA GLU A 80 -3.24 15.59 0.34
C GLU A 80 -3.63 14.19 -0.14
N LEU A 81 -3.88 13.26 0.79
CA LEU A 81 -4.22 11.87 0.52
C LEU A 81 -5.52 11.49 1.27
N PRO A 82 -6.67 12.07 0.89
CA PRO A 82 -7.91 11.86 1.63
C PRO A 82 -8.55 10.49 1.43
N ASP A 83 -8.26 9.82 0.32
CA ASP A 83 -8.84 8.52 -0.03
C ASP A 83 -7.86 7.39 0.35
N LYS A 84 -8.25 6.59 1.34
CA LYS A 84 -7.45 5.45 1.82
C LYS A 84 -7.36 4.28 0.83
N GLU A 85 -8.22 4.24 -0.17
CA GLU A 85 -8.24 3.19 -1.20
C GLU A 85 -7.56 3.62 -2.50
N GLN A 86 -7.17 4.90 -2.59
CA GLN A 86 -6.47 5.46 -3.75
C GLN A 86 -5.18 4.68 -4.04
N LEU A 87 -4.96 4.36 -5.32
CA LEU A 87 -3.66 3.87 -5.76
C LEU A 87 -2.62 4.98 -5.59
N ILE A 88 -1.64 4.73 -4.74
CA ILE A 88 -0.54 5.66 -4.44
C ILE A 88 0.78 4.99 -4.78
N MET A 89 1.50 5.59 -5.71
CA MET A 89 2.80 5.13 -6.19
C MET A 89 3.89 5.96 -5.54
N VAL A 90 4.69 5.34 -4.69
CA VAL A 90 5.62 6.00 -3.77
C VAL A 90 7.06 5.84 -4.25
N TYR A 91 7.79 6.94 -4.29
CA TYR A 91 9.23 6.93 -4.58
C TYR A 91 9.99 7.92 -3.70
N CYS A 92 11.29 7.73 -3.61
CA CYS A 92 12.21 8.69 -3.00
C CYS A 92 13.44 8.91 -3.90
N ARG A 93 14.63 9.08 -3.32
CA ARG A 93 15.86 9.22 -4.11
C ARG A 93 16.42 7.86 -4.54
N SER A 94 16.57 6.92 -3.61
CA SER A 94 17.22 5.62 -3.83
C SER A 94 16.42 4.41 -3.33
N GLY A 95 15.27 4.60 -2.68
CA GLY A 95 14.35 3.55 -2.27
C GLY A 95 14.20 3.32 -0.76
N ARG A 96 15.10 3.80 0.09
CA ARG A 96 15.01 3.58 1.55
C ARG A 96 13.84 4.33 2.19
N ARG A 97 13.74 5.62 1.95
CA ARG A 97 12.66 6.47 2.50
C ARG A 97 11.27 6.08 1.96
N SER A 98 11.21 5.67 0.69
CA SER A 98 9.96 5.25 0.07
C SER A 98 9.41 3.96 0.70
N LYS A 99 10.27 3.03 1.09
CA LYS A 99 9.87 1.83 1.83
C LYS A 99 9.38 2.17 3.23
N GLU A 100 10.10 3.03 3.97
CA GLU A 100 9.68 3.52 5.28
C GLU A 100 8.33 4.24 5.21
N ALA A 101 8.18 5.14 4.25
CA ALA A 101 6.93 5.87 4.02
C ALA A 101 5.78 4.94 3.68
N SER A 102 6.01 3.95 2.83
CA SER A 102 4.99 2.96 2.45
C SER A 102 4.51 2.15 3.65
N GLU A 103 5.40 1.73 4.54
CA GLU A 103 5.04 1.06 5.80
C GLU A 103 4.18 1.97 6.70
N LYS A 104 4.54 3.24 6.81
CA LYS A 104 3.78 4.23 7.58
C LYS A 104 2.39 4.44 7.01
N LEU A 105 2.27 4.55 5.69
CA LEU A 105 0.99 4.71 5.00
C LEU A 105 0.07 3.51 5.23
N VAL A 106 0.61 2.30 5.15
CA VAL A 106 -0.17 1.09 5.46
C VAL A 106 -0.69 1.11 6.90
N LYS A 107 0.14 1.52 7.86
CA LYS A 107 -0.28 1.66 9.26
C LYS A 107 -1.36 2.72 9.46
N LEU A 108 -1.38 3.76 8.62
CA LEU A 108 -2.43 4.79 8.61
C LEU A 108 -3.74 4.32 7.97
N GLY A 109 -3.77 3.11 7.39
CA GLY A 109 -4.96 2.53 6.79
C GLY A 109 -5.05 2.65 5.27
N TYR A 110 -4.01 3.12 4.60
CA TYR A 110 -3.96 3.12 3.14
C TYR A 110 -3.82 1.69 2.62
N THR A 111 -4.68 1.29 1.71
CA THR A 111 -4.82 -0.11 1.28
C THR A 111 -4.24 -0.41 -0.09
N ASN A 112 -3.80 0.60 -0.83
CA ASN A 112 -3.36 0.44 -2.21
C ASN A 112 -2.06 1.19 -2.49
N ILE A 113 -1.02 0.80 -1.77
CA ILE A 113 0.31 1.42 -1.84
C ILE A 113 1.24 0.58 -2.70
N VAL A 114 1.90 1.24 -3.64
CA VAL A 114 2.92 0.65 -4.53
C VAL A 114 4.20 1.47 -4.41
N GLU A 115 5.27 0.84 -4.00
CA GLU A 115 6.60 1.44 -3.87
C GLU A 115 7.44 1.04 -5.07
N PHE A 116 8.11 2.01 -5.72
CA PHE A 116 8.84 1.73 -6.97
C PHE A 116 10.29 2.24 -7.00
N GLY A 117 10.89 2.48 -5.85
CA GLY A 117 12.31 2.79 -5.74
C GLY A 117 12.61 4.28 -5.70
N GLY A 118 13.55 4.73 -6.49
CA GLY A 118 14.04 6.08 -6.41
C GLY A 118 14.21 6.78 -7.77
N ILE A 119 14.19 8.11 -7.72
CA ILE A 119 14.34 8.96 -8.90
C ILE A 119 15.67 8.75 -9.63
N LEU A 120 16.67 8.21 -8.95
CA LEU A 120 17.95 7.87 -9.58
C LEU A 120 17.80 6.85 -10.72
N ASP A 121 16.79 5.99 -10.67
CA ASP A 121 16.50 4.99 -11.70
C ASP A 121 15.46 5.47 -12.71
N TRP A 122 14.89 6.64 -12.51
CA TRP A 122 13.89 7.20 -13.39
C TRP A 122 14.54 7.72 -14.68
N THR A 123 14.04 7.28 -15.83
CA THR A 123 14.57 7.67 -17.16
C THR A 123 13.64 8.61 -17.92
N GLY A 124 12.48 8.93 -17.33
CA GLY A 124 11.53 9.85 -17.95
C GLY A 124 11.85 11.31 -17.71
N GLU A 125 10.90 12.15 -18.03
CA GLU A 125 10.98 13.59 -17.85
C GLU A 125 11.08 13.96 -16.36
N ILE A 126 11.81 15.01 -16.04
CA ILE A 126 11.89 15.65 -14.74
C ILE A 126 11.40 17.08 -14.87
N VAL A 127 10.54 17.49 -13.96
CA VAL A 127 9.99 18.84 -13.90
C VAL A 127 10.31 19.50 -12.56
N THR A 128 10.21 20.83 -12.51
CA THR A 128 10.54 21.63 -11.32
C THR A 128 9.33 22.38 -10.74
N GLU A 129 8.14 22.12 -11.27
CA GLU A 129 6.91 22.77 -10.82
C GLU A 129 5.98 21.85 -10.03
#